data_cdcee51e5b2fc87c36bd2a8af8787b25
#
_entry.id   cdcee51e5b2fc87c36bd2a8af8787b25
#
_cell.length_a   1.000
_cell.length_b   1.000
_cell.length_c   1.000
_cell.angle_alpha   90.00
_cell.angle_beta   90.00
_cell.angle_gamma   90.00
#
_symmetry.space_group_name_H-M   'P 1'
#
loop_
_entity.id
_entity.type
_entity.pdbx_description
1 polymer ?
#
loop_
_entity_poly.entity_id
_entity_poly.type
_entity_poly.pdbx_seq_one_letter_code
_entity_poly.pdbx_strand_id
1 'polypeptide(L)'
;MYKRQDKGEVLCIIGPSGSGKSTLLRCITGLETKDSGIIDFDGTFGLVFQDFNLFPHHSVMKNITNAPIKVQKRNKDDVYRDARNLLKKLDLTDKEDSYPCELSGGQQQRVSIARALAMNPNILFFDEPTSALDPELTGEILRVIKDLATEKMTMVIVTHEMSFAKKVADTIIFMDDGFICLLYTSDAADEL
;
A
#
# COMPACT_ATOMS: atom_id res chain seq x y z
N MET A 1 -19.84 -13.75 -4.26
CA MET A 1 -19.16 -13.83 -2.95
C MET A 1 -19.21 -12.44 -2.33
N TYR A 2 -19.55 -12.32 -1.05
CA TYR A 2 -19.54 -11.07 -0.30
C TYR A 2 -18.36 -11.08 0.70
N LYS A 3 -17.50 -10.08 0.64
CA LYS A 3 -16.46 -9.84 1.66
C LYS A 3 -16.60 -8.40 2.16
N ARG A 4 -16.74 -8.25 3.44
CA ARG A 4 -16.66 -6.97 4.15
C ARG A 4 -15.33 -6.91 4.87
N GLN A 5 -14.67 -5.77 4.81
CA GLN A 5 -13.47 -5.48 5.58
C GLN A 5 -13.80 -4.46 6.67
N ASP A 6 -13.42 -4.75 7.89
CA ASP A 6 -13.63 -3.85 9.01
C ASP A 6 -12.49 -2.83 9.15
N LYS A 7 -12.78 -1.71 9.83
CA LYS A 7 -11.78 -0.67 10.05
C LYS A 7 -10.63 -1.19 10.92
N GLY A 8 -9.41 -0.99 10.45
CA GLY A 8 -8.20 -1.48 11.11
C GLY A 8 -7.85 -2.93 10.77
N GLU A 9 -8.64 -3.60 9.91
CA GLU A 9 -8.35 -4.95 9.43
C GLU A 9 -7.29 -4.91 8.33
N VAL A 10 -6.39 -5.89 8.33
CA VAL A 10 -5.42 -6.14 7.27
C VAL A 10 -5.86 -7.37 6.47
N LEU A 11 -6.19 -7.16 5.21
CA LEU A 11 -6.54 -8.19 4.25
C LEU A 11 -5.35 -8.46 3.33
N CYS A 12 -4.84 -9.69 3.30
CA CYS A 12 -3.84 -10.10 2.32
C CYS A 12 -4.47 -10.93 1.19
N ILE A 13 -4.11 -10.61 -0.05
CA ILE A 13 -4.48 -11.36 -1.24
C ILE A 13 -3.21 -12.03 -1.78
N ILE A 14 -3.19 -13.34 -1.79
CA ILE A 14 -2.05 -14.15 -2.21
C ILE A 14 -2.45 -15.10 -3.34
N GLY A 15 -1.47 -15.64 -4.04
CA GLY A 15 -1.68 -16.59 -5.14
C GLY A 15 -0.58 -16.50 -6.19
N PRO A 16 -0.55 -17.42 -7.17
CA PRO A 16 0.46 -17.43 -8.22
C PRO A 16 0.42 -16.17 -9.10
N SER A 17 1.52 -15.91 -9.80
CA SER A 17 1.56 -14.83 -10.80
C SER A 17 0.53 -15.10 -11.89
N GLY A 18 -0.14 -14.06 -12.34
CA GLY A 18 -1.22 -14.16 -13.34
C GLY A 18 -2.60 -14.56 -12.80
N SER A 19 -2.76 -14.84 -11.50
CA SER A 19 -4.06 -15.22 -10.91
C SER A 19 -5.10 -14.09 -10.81
N GLY A 20 -4.78 -12.86 -11.29
CA GLY A 20 -5.73 -11.74 -11.34
C GLY A 20 -5.72 -10.82 -10.11
N LYS A 21 -4.79 -10.98 -9.15
CA LYS A 21 -4.72 -10.17 -7.90
C LYS A 21 -4.63 -8.68 -8.16
N SER A 22 -3.66 -8.25 -8.99
CA SER A 22 -3.48 -6.83 -9.34
C SER A 22 -4.65 -6.30 -10.16
N THR A 23 -5.27 -7.11 -11.02
CA THR A 23 -6.48 -6.74 -11.76
C THR A 23 -7.64 -6.49 -10.80
N LEU A 24 -7.85 -7.39 -9.82
CA LEU A 24 -8.86 -7.20 -8.78
C LEU A 24 -8.63 -5.90 -8.01
N LEU A 25 -7.39 -5.64 -7.59
CA LEU A 25 -7.03 -4.42 -6.87
C LEU A 25 -7.27 -3.17 -7.72
N ARG A 26 -6.93 -3.19 -9.01
CA ARG A 26 -7.20 -2.08 -9.94
C ARG A 26 -8.69 -1.86 -10.18
N CYS A 27 -9.49 -2.91 -10.24
CA CYS A 27 -10.96 -2.78 -10.30
C CYS A 27 -11.52 -2.16 -9.01
N ILE A 28 -11.01 -2.57 -7.83
CA ILE A 28 -11.43 -2.01 -6.54
C ILE A 28 -11.10 -0.51 -6.45
N THR A 29 -9.94 -0.11 -6.95
CA THR A 29 -9.47 1.29 -6.93
C THR A 29 -9.99 2.13 -8.12
N GLY A 30 -10.80 1.54 -9.00
CA GLY A 30 -11.37 2.25 -10.16
C GLY A 30 -10.34 2.57 -11.27
N LEU A 31 -9.15 1.97 -11.23
CA LEU A 31 -8.16 2.09 -12.31
C LEU A 31 -8.49 1.22 -13.52
N GLU A 32 -9.31 0.17 -13.31
CA GLU A 32 -9.88 -0.65 -14.37
C GLU A 32 -11.39 -0.80 -14.18
N THR A 33 -12.11 -1.01 -15.28
CA THR A 33 -13.56 -1.19 -15.27
C THR A 33 -13.88 -2.65 -14.94
N LYS A 34 -14.71 -2.88 -13.92
CA LYS A 34 -15.24 -4.22 -13.63
C LYS A 34 -16.37 -4.58 -14.60
N ASP A 35 -16.47 -5.82 -15.00
CA ASP A 35 -17.54 -6.33 -15.86
C ASP A 35 -18.88 -6.43 -15.12
N SER A 36 -18.84 -6.82 -13.84
CA SER A 36 -20.03 -7.01 -12.99
C SER A 36 -19.70 -6.93 -11.50
N GLY A 37 -20.73 -7.01 -10.66
CA GLY A 37 -20.57 -6.96 -9.20
C GLY A 37 -20.66 -5.55 -8.61
N ILE A 38 -20.64 -5.47 -7.29
CA ILE A 38 -20.74 -4.22 -6.53
C ILE A 38 -19.45 -4.08 -5.72
N ILE A 39 -18.84 -2.91 -5.81
CA ILE A 39 -17.76 -2.46 -4.92
C ILE A 39 -18.35 -1.27 -4.17
N ASP A 40 -18.52 -1.45 -2.87
CA ASP A 40 -19.04 -0.41 -1.98
C ASP A 40 -17.92 0.01 -1.02
N PHE A 41 -17.53 1.27 -1.13
CA PHE A 41 -16.45 1.83 -0.34
C PHE A 41 -16.78 3.29 0.00
N ASP A 42 -16.82 3.58 1.29
CA ASP A 42 -17.01 4.94 1.79
C ASP A 42 -15.69 5.52 2.32
N GLY A 43 -15.23 6.60 1.70
CA GLY A 43 -14.03 7.31 2.10
C GLY A 43 -12.98 7.47 1.01
N THR A 44 -11.75 7.72 1.45
CA THR A 44 -10.58 7.91 0.59
C THR A 44 -9.63 6.73 0.70
N PHE A 45 -8.95 6.42 -0.39
CA PHE A 45 -7.92 5.40 -0.39
C PHE A 45 -6.57 5.94 -0.87
N GLY A 46 -5.50 5.28 -0.44
CA GLY A 46 -4.17 5.42 -1.00
C GLY A 46 -3.78 4.14 -1.72
N LEU A 47 -3.00 4.27 -2.80
CA LEU A 47 -2.49 3.13 -3.55
C LEU A 47 -0.97 3.22 -3.66
N VAL A 48 -0.30 2.14 -3.27
CA VAL A 48 1.14 1.94 -3.40
C VAL A 48 1.37 0.89 -4.47
N PHE A 49 2.02 1.29 -5.55
CA PHE A 49 2.27 0.46 -6.71
C PHE A 49 3.55 -0.37 -6.57
N GLN A 50 3.67 -1.42 -7.36
CA GLN A 50 4.85 -2.25 -7.50
C GLN A 50 6.08 -1.43 -7.93
N ASP A 51 5.95 -0.57 -8.94
CA ASP A 51 7.02 0.21 -9.58
C ASP A 51 7.20 1.62 -8.99
N PHE A 52 6.93 1.83 -7.71
CA PHE A 52 7.03 3.10 -6.99
C PHE A 52 6.22 4.26 -7.60
N ASN A 53 6.22 4.42 -8.91
CA ASN A 53 5.52 5.44 -9.71
C ASN A 53 5.71 6.88 -9.19
N LEU A 54 6.93 7.20 -8.77
CA LEU A 54 7.29 8.55 -8.35
C LEU A 54 7.39 9.48 -9.57
N PHE A 55 7.03 10.74 -9.39
CA PHE A 55 7.25 11.77 -10.39
C PHE A 55 8.75 12.08 -10.45
N PRO A 56 9.43 11.74 -11.56
CA PRO A 56 10.90 11.81 -11.61
C PRO A 56 11.44 13.23 -11.54
N HIS A 57 10.64 14.23 -11.95
CA HIS A 57 11.00 15.65 -11.94
C HIS A 57 10.55 16.39 -10.67
N HIS A 58 10.04 15.66 -9.67
CA HIS A 58 9.69 16.20 -8.38
C HIS A 58 10.67 15.69 -7.33
N SER A 59 11.07 16.59 -6.41
CA SER A 59 11.77 16.15 -5.20
C SER A 59 10.88 15.24 -4.35
N VAL A 60 11.45 14.55 -3.36
CA VAL A 60 10.73 13.74 -2.38
C VAL A 60 9.61 14.54 -1.74
N MET A 61 9.93 15.73 -1.21
CA MET A 61 8.94 16.61 -0.59
C MET A 61 7.79 16.94 -1.56
N LYS A 62 8.10 17.26 -2.81
CA LYS A 62 7.08 17.60 -3.80
C LYS A 62 6.26 16.39 -4.25
N ASN A 63 6.84 15.18 -4.30
CA ASN A 63 6.10 13.93 -4.53
C ASN A 63 5.03 13.71 -3.46
N ILE A 64 5.34 14.02 -2.21
CA ILE A 64 4.43 13.83 -1.05
C ILE A 64 3.38 14.92 -0.98
N THR A 65 3.76 16.19 -1.17
CA THR A 65 2.90 17.35 -0.86
C THR A 65 2.00 17.81 -2.01
N ASN A 66 2.32 17.45 -3.25
CA ASN A 66 1.64 17.98 -4.44
C ASN A 66 0.13 17.66 -4.45
N ALA A 67 -0.24 16.40 -4.18
CA ALA A 67 -1.64 15.97 -4.19
C ALA A 67 -2.46 16.57 -3.02
N PRO A 68 -2.03 16.52 -1.76
CA PRO A 68 -2.74 17.18 -0.66
C PRO A 68 -3.00 18.67 -0.91
N ILE A 69 -2.02 19.39 -1.46
CA ILE A 69 -2.16 20.83 -1.74
C ILE A 69 -3.09 21.07 -2.94
N LYS A 70 -2.88 20.37 -4.06
CA LYS A 70 -3.59 20.67 -5.32
C LYS A 70 -4.99 20.04 -5.39
N VAL A 71 -5.14 18.81 -4.90
CA VAL A 71 -6.39 18.05 -5.00
C VAL A 71 -7.27 18.30 -3.77
N GLN A 72 -6.72 18.12 -2.57
CA GLN A 72 -7.47 18.31 -1.32
C GLN A 72 -7.55 19.78 -0.89
N LYS A 73 -6.81 20.70 -1.55
CA LYS A 73 -6.78 22.14 -1.23
C LYS A 73 -6.39 22.44 0.23
N ARG A 74 -5.59 21.56 0.85
CA ARG A 74 -5.11 21.75 2.21
C ARG A 74 -4.12 22.91 2.29
N ASN A 75 -4.02 23.53 3.49
CA ASN A 75 -3.05 24.57 3.77
C ASN A 75 -1.61 24.03 3.53
N LYS A 76 -0.76 24.82 2.88
CA LYS A 76 0.60 24.43 2.51
C LYS A 76 1.46 24.13 3.75
N ASP A 77 1.43 25.01 4.74
CA ASP A 77 2.29 24.89 5.93
C ASP A 77 1.95 23.63 6.73
N ASP A 78 0.66 23.30 6.84
CA ASP A 78 0.20 22.07 7.47
C ASP A 78 0.64 20.84 6.70
N VAL A 79 0.51 20.87 5.36
CA VAL A 79 0.94 19.72 4.51
C VAL A 79 2.45 19.50 4.58
N TYR A 80 3.25 20.59 4.58
CA TYR A 80 4.70 20.44 4.72
C TYR A 80 5.11 19.92 6.09
N ARG A 81 4.45 20.36 7.16
CA ARG A 81 4.66 19.83 8.51
C ARG A 81 4.33 18.33 8.58
N ASP A 82 3.18 17.93 8.05
CA ASP A 82 2.74 16.55 8.03
C ASP A 82 3.68 15.67 7.18
N ALA A 83 4.12 16.17 6.02
CA ALA A 83 5.09 15.49 5.15
C ALA A 83 6.44 15.25 5.87
N ARG A 84 6.97 16.23 6.63
CA ARG A 84 8.19 16.05 7.42
C ARG A 84 8.01 15.01 8.52
N ASN A 85 6.84 14.95 9.16
CA ASN A 85 6.53 13.90 10.13
C ASN A 85 6.52 12.52 9.48
N LEU A 86 5.96 12.40 8.26
CA LEU A 86 5.98 11.15 7.49
C LEU A 86 7.41 10.76 7.09
N LEU A 87 8.22 11.71 6.62
CA LEU A 87 9.62 11.47 6.29
C LEU A 87 10.41 10.98 7.50
N LYS A 88 10.20 11.59 8.67
CA LYS A 88 10.81 11.13 9.93
C LYS A 88 10.36 9.72 10.29
N LYS A 89 9.08 9.41 10.20
CA LYS A 89 8.52 8.08 10.48
C LYS A 89 9.09 7.00 9.56
N LEU A 90 9.44 7.35 8.33
CA LEU A 90 9.91 6.43 7.30
C LEU A 90 11.44 6.47 7.08
N ASP A 91 12.19 7.07 8.02
CA ASP A 91 13.66 7.20 7.96
C ASP A 91 14.18 7.85 6.67
N LEU A 92 13.55 8.95 6.27
CA LEU A 92 13.85 9.71 5.04
C LEU A 92 14.10 11.21 5.31
N THR A 93 14.40 11.59 6.55
CA THR A 93 14.50 13.01 6.97
C THR A 93 15.57 13.77 6.17
N ASP A 94 16.65 13.11 5.79
CA ASP A 94 17.78 13.67 5.02
C ASP A 94 17.53 13.69 3.50
N LYS A 95 16.38 13.19 3.03
CA LYS A 95 16.05 13.04 1.61
C LYS A 95 14.97 14.01 1.11
N GLU A 96 14.59 15.01 1.92
CA GLU A 96 13.50 15.96 1.60
C GLU A 96 13.63 16.58 0.21
N ASP A 97 14.85 17.00 -0.16
CA ASP A 97 15.15 17.68 -1.42
C ASP A 97 15.68 16.75 -2.51
N SER A 98 15.93 15.46 -2.21
CA SER A 98 16.43 14.48 -3.18
C SER A 98 15.39 14.17 -4.25
N TYR A 99 15.87 13.78 -5.41
CA TYR A 99 15.04 13.31 -6.54
C TYR A 99 15.02 11.78 -6.58
N PRO A 100 14.00 11.16 -7.22
CA PRO A 100 13.88 9.70 -7.29
C PRO A 100 15.13 8.98 -7.79
N CYS A 101 15.87 9.55 -8.76
CA CYS A 101 17.10 8.98 -9.30
C CYS A 101 18.27 8.94 -8.29
N GLU A 102 18.18 9.68 -7.17
CA GLU A 102 19.19 9.74 -6.12
C GLU A 102 18.85 8.78 -4.95
N LEU A 103 17.77 8.01 -5.06
CA LEU A 103 17.25 7.14 -4.01
C LEU A 103 17.46 5.67 -4.37
N SER A 104 17.76 4.85 -3.35
CA SER A 104 17.67 3.40 -3.49
C SER A 104 16.22 2.94 -3.73
N GLY A 105 16.01 1.72 -4.25
CA GLY A 105 14.68 1.17 -4.46
C GLY A 105 13.83 1.16 -3.19
N GLY A 106 14.41 0.76 -2.04
CA GLY A 106 13.73 0.80 -0.75
C GLY A 106 13.35 2.22 -0.29
N GLN A 107 14.21 3.22 -0.56
CA GLN A 107 13.90 4.63 -0.30
C GLN A 107 12.77 5.12 -1.21
N GLN A 108 12.81 4.79 -2.52
CA GLN A 108 11.73 5.13 -3.46
C GLN A 108 10.39 4.54 -3.01
N GLN A 109 10.37 3.29 -2.56
CA GLN A 109 9.16 2.64 -2.05
C GLN A 109 8.64 3.33 -0.79
N ARG A 110 9.51 3.69 0.16
CA ARG A 110 9.12 4.46 1.34
C ARG A 110 8.55 5.84 0.99
N VAL A 111 9.09 6.52 -0.03
CA VAL A 111 8.50 7.78 -0.56
C VAL A 111 7.12 7.53 -1.17
N SER A 112 6.94 6.43 -1.90
CA SER A 112 5.62 6.05 -2.46
C SER A 112 4.59 5.82 -1.34
N ILE A 113 4.98 5.15 -0.26
CA ILE A 113 4.14 4.96 0.95
C ILE A 113 3.83 6.32 1.60
N ALA A 114 4.85 7.18 1.80
CA ALA A 114 4.65 8.52 2.36
C ALA A 114 3.65 9.35 1.53
N ARG A 115 3.76 9.30 0.21
CA ARG A 115 2.86 9.98 -0.72
C ARG A 115 1.41 9.50 -0.56
N ALA A 116 1.20 8.19 -0.44
CA ALA A 116 -0.12 7.63 -0.22
C ALA A 116 -0.71 8.04 1.14
N LEU A 117 0.10 7.99 2.20
CA LEU A 117 -0.29 8.38 3.56
C LEU A 117 -0.60 9.88 3.70
N ALA A 118 0.08 10.74 2.93
CA ALA A 118 -0.11 12.20 2.98
C ALA A 118 -1.53 12.63 2.59
N MET A 119 -2.26 11.79 1.86
CA MET A 119 -3.66 12.01 1.50
C MET A 119 -4.64 11.69 2.65
N ASN A 120 -4.15 11.25 3.82
CA ASN A 120 -4.95 10.80 4.96
C ASN A 120 -6.02 9.74 4.56
N PRO A 121 -5.63 8.63 3.94
CA PRO A 121 -6.56 7.64 3.43
C PRO A 121 -7.25 6.86 4.55
N ASN A 122 -8.51 6.44 4.31
CA ASN A 122 -9.22 5.51 5.18
C ASN A 122 -8.73 4.07 5.00
N ILE A 123 -8.25 3.74 3.80
CA ILE A 123 -7.70 2.43 3.45
C ILE A 123 -6.47 2.58 2.55
N LEU A 124 -5.47 1.74 2.76
CA LEU A 124 -4.26 1.66 1.95
C LEU A 124 -4.23 0.35 1.16
N PHE A 125 -4.07 0.49 -0.14
CA PHE A 125 -3.86 -0.64 -1.04
C PHE A 125 -2.38 -0.76 -1.40
N PHE A 126 -1.86 -1.99 -1.36
CA PHE A 126 -0.50 -2.32 -1.78
C PHE A 126 -0.56 -3.36 -2.90
N ASP A 127 0.01 -3.03 -4.06
CA ASP A 127 0.16 -3.95 -5.19
C ASP A 127 1.60 -4.44 -5.24
N GLU A 128 1.86 -5.62 -4.67
CA GLU A 128 3.18 -6.27 -4.60
C GLU A 128 4.33 -5.32 -4.18
N PRO A 129 4.27 -4.71 -2.99
CA PRO A 129 5.13 -3.60 -2.60
C PRO A 129 6.62 -3.93 -2.49
N THR A 130 7.00 -5.20 -2.60
CA THR A 130 8.38 -5.68 -2.47
C THR A 130 8.95 -6.30 -3.74
N SER A 131 8.14 -6.51 -4.78
CA SER A 131 8.54 -7.27 -5.96
C SER A 131 9.61 -6.59 -6.83
N ALA A 132 9.69 -5.25 -6.79
CA ALA A 132 10.70 -4.46 -7.48
C ALA A 132 11.96 -4.19 -6.64
N LEU A 133 12.10 -4.86 -5.48
CA LEU A 133 13.19 -4.63 -4.54
C LEU A 133 14.13 -5.83 -4.46
N ASP A 134 15.39 -5.53 -4.17
CA ASP A 134 16.36 -6.55 -3.79
C ASP A 134 15.93 -7.21 -2.47
N PRO A 135 16.23 -8.51 -2.27
CA PRO A 135 15.85 -9.26 -1.06
C PRO A 135 16.29 -8.59 0.25
N GLU A 136 17.43 -7.89 0.25
CA GLU A 136 17.96 -7.18 1.42
C GLU A 136 17.07 -6.01 1.83
N LEU A 137 16.43 -5.32 0.86
CA LEU A 137 15.56 -4.17 1.09
C LEU A 137 14.11 -4.54 1.37
N THR A 138 13.70 -5.75 0.99
CA THR A 138 12.33 -6.28 1.22
C THR A 138 11.96 -6.22 2.70
N GLY A 139 12.87 -6.62 3.60
CA GLY A 139 12.64 -6.62 5.04
C GLY A 139 12.31 -5.25 5.63
N GLU A 140 12.89 -4.17 5.09
CA GLU A 140 12.62 -2.81 5.54
C GLU A 140 11.17 -2.39 5.21
N ILE A 141 10.72 -2.69 4.00
CA ILE A 141 9.35 -2.33 3.56
C ILE A 141 8.30 -3.16 4.32
N LEU A 142 8.55 -4.46 4.51
CA LEU A 142 7.65 -5.31 5.28
C LEU A 142 7.53 -4.83 6.75
N ARG A 143 8.61 -4.30 7.34
CA ARG A 143 8.57 -3.69 8.67
C ARG A 143 7.71 -2.43 8.69
N VAL A 144 7.86 -1.54 7.72
CA VAL A 144 7.01 -0.33 7.59
C VAL A 144 5.53 -0.71 7.51
N ILE A 145 5.19 -1.70 6.69
CA ILE A 145 3.79 -2.16 6.56
C ILE A 145 3.29 -2.77 7.88
N LYS A 146 4.13 -3.53 8.58
CA LYS A 146 3.79 -4.09 9.91
C LYS A 146 3.54 -3.00 10.95
N ASP A 147 4.34 -1.92 10.93
CA ASP A 147 4.16 -0.79 11.85
C ASP A 147 2.82 -0.09 11.58
N LEU A 148 2.45 0.09 10.30
CA LEU A 148 1.14 0.61 9.91
C LEU A 148 -0.02 -0.31 10.37
N ALA A 149 0.15 -1.64 10.29
CA ALA A 149 -0.83 -2.59 10.82
C ALA A 149 -0.99 -2.46 12.34
N THR A 150 0.11 -2.28 13.07
CA THR A 150 0.09 -2.05 14.52
C THR A 150 -0.65 -0.76 14.90
N GLU A 151 -0.57 0.27 14.05
CA GLU A 151 -1.32 1.53 14.19
C GLU A 151 -2.80 1.42 13.75
N LYS A 152 -3.27 0.21 13.44
CA LYS A 152 -4.66 -0.05 13.00
C LYS A 152 -5.03 0.66 11.69
N MET A 153 -4.07 0.83 10.78
CA MET A 153 -4.37 1.24 9.40
C MET A 153 -5.10 0.10 8.69
N THR A 154 -6.26 0.41 8.10
CA THR A 154 -6.97 -0.54 7.25
C THR A 154 -6.19 -0.76 5.96
N MET A 155 -5.86 -1.99 5.62
CA MET A 155 -5.01 -2.28 4.45
C MET A 155 -5.49 -3.48 3.65
N VAL A 156 -5.32 -3.40 2.33
CA VAL A 156 -5.38 -4.54 1.42
C VAL A 156 -4.03 -4.70 0.76
N ILE A 157 -3.42 -5.87 0.92
CA ILE A 157 -2.05 -6.13 0.48
C ILE A 157 -2.06 -7.29 -0.50
N VAL A 158 -1.72 -7.03 -1.76
CA VAL A 158 -1.40 -8.08 -2.73
C VAL A 158 0.07 -8.43 -2.55
N THR A 159 0.37 -9.67 -2.24
CA THR A 159 1.76 -10.12 -2.02
C THR A 159 1.93 -11.60 -2.33
N HIS A 160 3.14 -12.01 -2.66
CA HIS A 160 3.56 -13.40 -2.71
C HIS A 160 4.40 -13.81 -1.48
N GLU A 161 4.63 -12.91 -0.56
CA GLU A 161 5.36 -13.13 0.70
C GLU A 161 4.45 -13.82 1.75
N MET A 162 4.30 -15.14 1.64
CA MET A 162 3.43 -15.94 2.52
C MET A 162 3.76 -15.78 4.00
N SER A 163 5.05 -15.81 4.34
CA SER A 163 5.52 -15.69 5.71
C SER A 163 5.22 -14.32 6.33
N PHE A 164 5.13 -13.28 5.51
CA PHE A 164 4.72 -11.96 5.92
C PHE A 164 3.19 -11.88 6.08
N ALA A 165 2.43 -12.36 5.08
CA ALA A 165 0.98 -12.37 5.13
C ALA A 165 0.47 -13.05 6.41
N LYS A 166 1.02 -14.21 6.78
CA LYS A 166 0.70 -14.93 8.03
C LYS A 166 0.93 -14.11 9.32
N LYS A 167 1.87 -13.17 9.31
CA LYS A 167 2.25 -12.38 10.50
C LYS A 167 1.45 -11.09 10.68
N VAL A 168 0.84 -10.58 9.60
CA VAL A 168 0.21 -9.25 9.63
C VAL A 168 -1.27 -9.25 9.24
N ALA A 169 -1.74 -10.29 8.54
CA ALA A 169 -3.10 -10.33 8.03
C ALA A 169 -4.08 -10.83 9.10
N ASP A 170 -5.19 -10.13 9.24
CA ASP A 170 -6.37 -10.62 9.94
C ASP A 170 -7.16 -11.61 9.06
N THR A 171 -7.11 -11.39 7.73
CA THR A 171 -7.73 -12.26 6.73
C THR A 171 -6.80 -12.47 5.54
N ILE A 172 -6.71 -13.70 5.05
CA ILE A 172 -5.95 -14.06 3.85
C ILE A 172 -6.92 -14.64 2.82
N ILE A 173 -6.85 -14.11 1.60
CA ILE A 173 -7.56 -14.62 0.42
C ILE A 173 -6.54 -15.26 -0.50
N PHE A 174 -6.76 -16.51 -0.86
CA PHE A 174 -5.99 -17.20 -1.90
C PHE A 174 -6.74 -17.14 -3.23
N MET A 175 -6.08 -16.58 -4.24
CA MET A 175 -6.60 -16.49 -5.61
C MET A 175 -5.80 -17.37 -6.56
N ASP A 176 -6.51 -18.09 -7.44
CA ASP A 176 -5.93 -18.85 -8.52
C ASP A 176 -6.85 -18.79 -9.74
N ASP A 177 -6.26 -18.63 -10.94
CA ASP A 177 -6.96 -18.57 -12.24
C ASP A 177 -8.22 -17.65 -12.24
N GLY A 178 -8.12 -16.48 -11.59
CA GLY A 178 -9.21 -15.51 -11.49
C GLY A 178 -10.28 -15.83 -10.44
N PHE A 179 -10.15 -16.93 -9.71
CA PHE A 179 -11.10 -17.34 -8.68
C PHE A 179 -10.53 -17.16 -7.28
N ILE A 180 -11.42 -16.85 -6.33
CA ILE A 180 -11.09 -16.92 -4.90
C ILE A 180 -11.30 -18.37 -4.45
N CYS A 181 -10.19 -19.07 -4.18
CA CYS A 181 -10.21 -20.49 -3.83
C CYS A 181 -10.40 -20.73 -2.33
N LEU A 182 -9.74 -19.91 -1.49
CA LEU A 182 -9.70 -20.09 -0.04
C LEU A 182 -9.77 -18.72 0.65
N LEU A 183 -10.36 -18.71 1.83
CA LEU A 183 -10.41 -17.56 2.72
C LEU A 183 -10.06 -18.03 4.13
N TYR A 184 -8.97 -17.53 4.69
CA TYR A 184 -8.50 -17.82 6.04
C TYR A 184 -8.64 -16.57 6.91
N THR A 185 -9.08 -16.78 8.16
CA THR A 185 -9.00 -15.77 9.23
C THR A 185 -7.80 -16.07 10.11
N SER A 186 -7.31 -15.10 10.88
CA SER A 186 -6.13 -15.24 11.75
C SER A 186 -6.18 -16.47 12.65
N ASP A 187 -7.37 -16.88 13.15
CA ASP A 187 -7.56 -18.04 14.03
C ASP A 187 -7.34 -19.39 13.31
N ALA A 188 -7.37 -19.40 11.95
CA ALA A 188 -7.17 -20.59 11.13
C ALA A 188 -5.81 -20.60 10.39
N ALA A 189 -5.01 -19.53 10.52
CA ALA A 189 -3.73 -19.40 9.81
C ALA A 189 -2.61 -20.25 10.43
N ASP A 190 -2.77 -20.77 11.63
CA ASP A 190 -1.79 -21.64 12.30
C ASP A 190 -1.79 -23.08 11.75
N GLU A 191 -2.74 -23.43 10.89
CA GLU A 191 -2.86 -24.76 10.26
C GLU A 191 -2.23 -24.84 8.84
N LEU A 192 -1.59 -23.77 8.35
CA LEU A 192 -0.86 -23.71 7.09
C LEU A 192 0.67 -23.77 7.33
#